data_0d7b00cf6c2f235c307429488335658e
#
_entry.id   0d7b00cf6c2f235c307429488335658e
#
_cell.length_a   1.000
_cell.length_b   1.000
_cell.length_c   1.000
_cell.angle_alpha   90.00
_cell.angle_beta   90.00
_cell.angle_gamma   90.00
#
_symmetry.space_group_name_H-M   'P 1'
#
loop_
_entity.id
_entity.type
_entity.pdbx_description
1 polymer ?
#
loop_
_entity_poly.entity_id
_entity_poly.type
_entity_poly.pdbx_seq_one_letter_code
_entity_poly.pdbx_strand_id
1 'polypeptide(L)'
;MENSHKYFKRDISWLSFNYRVLLEAEDETLPIYERIKFLSIYSSNLEEFYEIRVAEHRGVIMKKNFTEESGVEAEETLAEITEEVNRQQREYYRIFSKVLQELNRQDIYLYQDSRPEPFHEEFVHNFFNEEAFPFLSPVMIQAGDIRTFIRDRRLYLVIRMVKKSKRMAEPDYVPDYYYALMKIPYAKVPRFIELPTHEGKHYIMFIDDIIRANLSSIFPGYVVESCYSIKISRDADIYLDDEKGGNIVENIRKKVKKRKIGALSRFMYDSNMPDDFLAFICNAFGITTDDLVLGGRYNNLQDLIKLPNPRGKELEQLVPSPMRVPFLDEMGSVFRAVKKRDILLHFPYQSFDYLIRFLMEAAFDPKVDEIKITQYRVAENSAVINTFISASQNGKKVTVFVELKARFDEENNMSTAERMEQAGIRIIYS
;
A
#
# COMPACT_ATOMS: atom_id res chain seq x y z
N MET A 1 6.47 -35.41 -34.61
CA MET A 1 6.81 -34.00 -34.44
C MET A 1 5.79 -33.40 -33.48
N GLU A 2 6.11 -33.36 -32.21
CA GLU A 2 5.27 -32.63 -31.24
C GLU A 2 5.36 -31.17 -31.58
N ASN A 3 4.24 -30.59 -31.95
CA ASN A 3 4.06 -29.13 -32.06
C ASN A 3 4.15 -28.57 -30.66
N SER A 4 5.36 -28.31 -30.15
CA SER A 4 5.51 -27.58 -28.90
C SER A 4 5.08 -26.15 -29.13
N HIS A 5 3.84 -25.83 -28.76
CA HIS A 5 3.39 -24.45 -28.75
C HIS A 5 4.22 -23.66 -27.72
N LYS A 6 4.88 -22.61 -28.17
CA LYS A 6 5.69 -21.76 -27.33
C LYS A 6 4.73 -20.79 -26.59
N TYR A 7 4.51 -21.05 -25.32
CA TYR A 7 3.70 -20.19 -24.46
C TYR A 7 4.54 -19.06 -23.86
N PHE A 8 3.95 -17.88 -23.71
CA PHE A 8 4.57 -16.82 -22.93
C PHE A 8 4.50 -17.16 -21.45
N LYS A 9 5.60 -16.92 -20.70
CA LYS A 9 5.58 -17.02 -19.24
C LYS A 9 4.62 -15.98 -18.68
N ARG A 10 3.62 -16.44 -17.91
CA ARG A 10 2.54 -15.59 -17.38
C ARG A 10 3.07 -14.40 -16.61
N ASP A 11 4.04 -14.59 -15.72
CA ASP A 11 4.53 -13.58 -14.80
C ASP A 11 5.38 -12.53 -15.54
N ILE A 12 6.17 -12.93 -16.51
CA ILE A 12 6.91 -12.01 -17.39
C ILE A 12 5.94 -11.21 -18.29
N SER A 13 4.89 -11.85 -18.79
CA SER A 13 3.83 -11.17 -19.54
C SER A 13 3.10 -10.15 -18.68
N TRP A 14 2.85 -10.45 -17.39
CA TRP A 14 2.24 -9.53 -16.45
C TRP A 14 3.15 -8.31 -16.16
N LEU A 15 4.45 -8.54 -15.99
CA LEU A 15 5.42 -7.44 -15.86
C LEU A 15 5.43 -6.53 -17.09
N SER A 16 5.32 -7.10 -18.30
CA SER A 16 5.14 -6.33 -19.53
C SER A 16 3.88 -5.48 -19.53
N PHE A 17 2.78 -5.98 -18.97
CA PHE A 17 1.57 -5.19 -18.79
C PHE A 17 1.81 -4.04 -17.82
N ASN A 18 2.41 -4.30 -16.66
CA ASN A 18 2.68 -3.26 -15.67
C ASN A 18 3.66 -2.20 -16.21
N TYR A 19 4.60 -2.59 -17.07
CA TYR A 19 5.47 -1.64 -17.76
C TYR A 19 4.67 -0.69 -18.66
N ARG A 20 3.63 -1.15 -19.35
CA ARG A 20 2.75 -0.26 -20.12
C ARG A 20 1.99 0.73 -19.23
N VAL A 21 1.60 0.32 -18.02
CA VAL A 21 1.04 1.23 -17.02
C VAL A 21 2.05 2.33 -16.65
N LEU A 22 3.34 1.96 -16.53
CA LEU A 22 4.40 2.94 -16.28
C LEU A 22 4.57 3.93 -17.44
N LEU A 23 4.44 3.47 -18.68
CA LEU A 23 4.57 4.33 -19.86
C LEU A 23 3.48 5.41 -19.95
N GLU A 24 2.28 5.18 -19.41
CA GLU A 24 1.25 6.21 -19.30
C GLU A 24 1.73 7.42 -18.45
N ALA A 25 2.63 7.19 -17.48
CA ALA A 25 3.23 8.28 -16.73
C ALA A 25 4.21 9.13 -17.58
N GLU A 26 4.65 8.63 -18.71
CA GLU A 26 5.51 9.37 -19.66
C GLU A 26 4.73 10.16 -20.72
N ASP A 27 3.44 9.85 -20.91
CA ASP A 27 2.59 10.51 -21.89
C ASP A 27 2.33 11.98 -21.50
N GLU A 28 2.97 12.90 -22.20
CA GLU A 28 2.86 14.34 -21.98
C GLU A 28 1.48 14.92 -22.38
N THR A 29 0.63 14.15 -23.06
CA THR A 29 -0.74 14.56 -23.37
C THR A 29 -1.66 14.50 -22.16
N LEU A 30 -1.28 13.73 -21.13
CA LEU A 30 -2.01 13.63 -19.88
C LEU A 30 -1.64 14.76 -18.91
N PRO A 31 -2.60 15.27 -18.14
CA PRO A 31 -2.32 16.18 -17.03
C PRO A 31 -1.31 15.58 -16.05
N ILE A 32 -0.45 16.42 -15.47
CA ILE A 32 0.69 15.95 -14.70
C ILE A 32 0.29 15.09 -13.47
N TYR A 33 -0.82 15.42 -12.81
CA TYR A 33 -1.28 14.61 -11.67
C TYR A 33 -1.85 13.25 -12.10
N GLU A 34 -2.35 13.09 -13.32
CA GLU A 34 -2.71 11.77 -13.85
C GLU A 34 -1.45 10.93 -14.07
N ARG A 35 -0.39 11.52 -14.59
CA ARG A 35 0.90 10.85 -14.77
C ARG A 35 1.49 10.40 -13.43
N ILE A 36 1.37 11.22 -12.38
CA ILE A 36 1.75 10.86 -11.00
C ILE A 36 0.91 9.69 -10.48
N LYS A 37 -0.39 9.66 -10.78
CA LYS A 37 -1.26 8.53 -10.43
C LYS A 37 -0.79 7.24 -11.09
N PHE A 38 -0.36 7.26 -12.35
CA PHE A 38 0.18 6.09 -13.04
C PHE A 38 1.49 5.59 -12.43
N LEU A 39 2.37 6.48 -11.98
CA LEU A 39 3.55 6.10 -11.19
C LEU A 39 3.15 5.38 -9.90
N SER A 40 2.14 5.87 -9.22
CA SER A 40 1.60 5.25 -8.01
C SER A 40 0.99 3.87 -8.29
N ILE A 41 0.19 3.75 -9.35
CA ILE A 41 -0.46 2.49 -9.75
C ILE A 41 0.59 1.44 -10.12
N TYR A 42 1.61 1.80 -10.90
CA TYR A 42 2.72 0.90 -11.23
C TYR A 42 3.39 0.35 -9.96
N SER A 43 3.69 1.24 -8.99
CA SER A 43 4.32 0.86 -7.72
C SER A 43 3.43 -0.06 -6.89
N SER A 44 2.13 0.21 -6.83
CA SER A 44 1.15 -0.62 -6.11
C SER A 44 0.99 -2.00 -6.75
N ASN A 45 0.90 -2.05 -8.07
CA ASN A 45 0.81 -3.30 -8.82
C ASN A 45 2.05 -4.17 -8.61
N LEU A 46 3.23 -3.57 -8.62
CA LEU A 46 4.48 -4.30 -8.40
C LEU A 46 4.57 -4.85 -6.97
N GLU A 47 4.08 -4.11 -5.97
CA GLU A 47 4.00 -4.59 -4.59
C GLU A 47 3.13 -5.85 -4.48
N GLU A 48 1.92 -5.80 -5.05
CA GLU A 48 1.02 -6.95 -5.07
C GLU A 48 1.61 -8.15 -5.82
N PHE A 49 2.33 -7.91 -6.91
CA PHE A 49 3.02 -8.94 -7.66
C PHE A 49 4.06 -9.68 -6.80
N TYR A 50 4.85 -8.95 -6.02
CA TYR A 50 5.81 -9.57 -5.10
C TYR A 50 5.13 -10.38 -4.00
N GLU A 51 4.06 -9.85 -3.43
CA GLU A 51 3.34 -10.52 -2.34
C GLU A 51 2.59 -11.78 -2.76
N ILE A 52 2.28 -11.90 -4.04
CA ILE A 52 1.50 -13.04 -4.57
C ILE A 52 2.40 -13.93 -5.42
N ARG A 53 2.97 -13.40 -6.51
CA ARG A 53 3.64 -14.22 -7.52
C ARG A 53 5.05 -14.60 -7.15
N VAL A 54 5.84 -13.66 -6.68
CA VAL A 54 7.21 -13.95 -6.20
C VAL A 54 7.14 -14.85 -4.97
N ALA A 55 6.20 -14.61 -4.06
CA ALA A 55 6.00 -15.46 -2.89
C ALA A 55 5.59 -16.89 -3.28
N GLU A 56 4.75 -17.08 -4.32
CA GLU A 56 4.35 -18.38 -4.85
C GLU A 56 5.58 -19.17 -5.35
N HIS A 57 6.44 -18.56 -6.19
CA HIS A 57 7.67 -19.20 -6.68
C HIS A 57 8.64 -19.55 -5.53
N ARG A 58 8.83 -18.67 -4.56
CA ARG A 58 9.64 -18.94 -3.37
C ARG A 58 9.07 -20.09 -2.54
N GLY A 59 7.73 -20.14 -2.42
CA GLY A 59 7.04 -21.23 -1.75
C GLY A 59 7.29 -22.59 -2.41
N VAL A 60 7.42 -22.64 -3.73
CA VAL A 60 7.80 -23.87 -4.48
C VAL A 60 9.21 -24.30 -4.11
N ILE A 61 10.19 -23.38 -4.15
CA ILE A 61 11.58 -23.67 -3.83
C ILE A 61 11.76 -24.16 -2.39
N MET A 62 11.02 -23.58 -1.44
CA MET A 62 11.14 -23.94 0.00
C MET A 62 10.46 -25.26 0.38
N LYS A 63 9.48 -25.73 -0.40
CA LYS A 63 8.74 -26.95 -0.09
C LYS A 63 9.47 -28.20 -0.59
N LYS A 64 9.94 -29.03 0.32
CA LYS A 64 10.62 -30.32 0.04
C LYS A 64 9.80 -31.35 -0.75
N ASN A 65 8.53 -31.09 -1.06
CA ASN A 65 7.61 -32.03 -1.72
C ASN A 65 7.41 -31.78 -3.22
N PHE A 66 8.10 -30.79 -3.81
CA PHE A 66 8.08 -30.56 -5.25
C PHE A 66 9.20 -31.34 -5.95
N THR A 67 9.00 -31.65 -7.22
CA THR A 67 10.05 -32.29 -8.04
C THR A 67 11.23 -31.32 -8.22
N GLU A 68 12.45 -31.83 -8.34
CA GLU A 68 13.65 -31.04 -8.64
C GLU A 68 13.44 -30.11 -9.85
N GLU A 69 12.74 -30.62 -10.86
CA GLU A 69 12.43 -29.91 -12.11
C GLU A 69 11.56 -28.65 -11.89
N SER A 70 10.54 -28.72 -11.02
CA SER A 70 9.72 -27.55 -10.70
C SER A 70 10.43 -26.51 -9.83
N GLY A 71 11.41 -26.93 -9.02
CA GLY A 71 12.27 -26.02 -8.25
C GLY A 71 13.19 -25.22 -9.18
N VAL A 72 13.85 -25.86 -10.12
CA VAL A 72 14.73 -25.22 -11.12
C VAL A 72 13.96 -24.22 -11.99
N GLU A 73 12.76 -24.58 -12.48
CA GLU A 73 11.92 -23.68 -13.25
C GLU A 73 11.50 -22.43 -12.44
N ALA A 74 11.23 -22.59 -11.15
CA ALA A 74 10.88 -21.48 -10.26
C ALA A 74 12.07 -20.54 -10.03
N GLU A 75 13.29 -21.08 -9.85
CA GLU A 75 14.52 -20.29 -9.71
C GLU A 75 14.84 -19.51 -10.97
N GLU A 76 14.78 -20.16 -12.15
CA GLU A 76 14.96 -19.48 -13.45
C GLU A 76 13.94 -18.34 -13.64
N THR A 77 12.67 -18.59 -13.30
CA THR A 77 11.62 -17.59 -13.43
C THR A 77 11.85 -16.41 -12.48
N LEU A 78 12.30 -16.66 -11.24
CA LEU A 78 12.65 -15.59 -10.29
C LEU A 78 13.84 -14.75 -10.78
N ALA A 79 14.84 -15.37 -11.41
CA ALA A 79 15.95 -14.64 -12.01
C ALA A 79 15.48 -13.70 -13.14
N GLU A 80 14.64 -14.20 -14.06
CA GLU A 80 14.04 -13.39 -15.13
C GLU A 80 13.17 -12.25 -14.58
N ILE A 81 12.35 -12.52 -13.55
CA ILE A 81 11.56 -11.50 -12.87
C ILE A 81 12.46 -10.41 -12.30
N THR A 82 13.54 -10.79 -11.63
CA THR A 82 14.46 -9.86 -10.99
C THR A 82 15.14 -8.95 -12.02
N GLU A 83 15.60 -9.52 -13.14
CA GLU A 83 16.20 -8.75 -14.22
C GLU A 83 15.23 -7.74 -14.84
N GLU A 84 14.01 -8.19 -15.16
CA GLU A 84 12.98 -7.33 -15.75
C GLU A 84 12.53 -6.23 -14.78
N VAL A 85 12.32 -6.55 -13.51
CA VAL A 85 11.97 -5.55 -12.50
C VAL A 85 13.08 -4.51 -12.34
N ASN A 86 14.33 -4.92 -12.28
CA ASN A 86 15.46 -3.99 -12.19
C ASN A 86 15.55 -3.06 -13.40
N ARG A 87 15.26 -3.56 -14.61
CA ARG A 87 15.14 -2.74 -15.82
C ARG A 87 14.03 -1.71 -15.70
N GLN A 88 12.84 -2.15 -15.30
CA GLN A 88 11.67 -1.28 -15.14
C GLN A 88 11.86 -0.26 -14.03
N GLN A 89 12.54 -0.59 -12.95
CA GLN A 89 12.83 0.36 -11.87
C GLN A 89 13.73 1.52 -12.34
N ARG A 90 14.72 1.25 -13.17
CA ARG A 90 15.56 2.31 -13.77
C ARG A 90 14.70 3.29 -14.59
N GLU A 91 13.79 2.74 -15.42
CA GLU A 91 12.87 3.56 -16.19
C GLU A 91 11.89 4.34 -15.31
N TYR A 92 11.39 3.72 -14.23
CA TYR A 92 10.54 4.37 -13.25
C TYR A 92 11.19 5.64 -12.68
N TYR A 93 12.43 5.54 -12.22
CA TYR A 93 13.12 6.68 -11.64
C TYR A 93 13.44 7.75 -12.68
N ARG A 94 13.72 7.36 -13.92
CA ARG A 94 13.91 8.30 -15.05
C ARG A 94 12.62 9.10 -15.30
N ILE A 95 11.48 8.41 -15.41
CA ILE A 95 10.17 9.04 -15.64
C ILE A 95 9.78 9.89 -14.44
N PHE A 96 9.96 9.39 -13.23
CA PHE A 96 9.66 10.13 -12.01
C PHE A 96 10.44 11.46 -11.95
N SER A 97 11.75 11.42 -12.23
CA SER A 97 12.57 12.63 -12.27
C SER A 97 12.09 13.65 -13.31
N LYS A 98 11.66 13.17 -14.49
CA LYS A 98 11.06 14.03 -15.54
C LYS A 98 9.76 14.67 -15.05
N VAL A 99 8.88 13.91 -14.44
CA VAL A 99 7.61 14.40 -13.89
C VAL A 99 7.86 15.45 -12.80
N LEU A 100 8.85 15.26 -11.94
CA LEU A 100 9.21 16.26 -10.91
C LEU A 100 9.73 17.56 -11.52
N GLN A 101 10.53 17.48 -12.59
CA GLN A 101 10.98 18.70 -13.31
C GLN A 101 9.81 19.46 -13.94
N GLU A 102 8.79 18.76 -14.40
CA GLU A 102 7.58 19.38 -14.95
C GLU A 102 6.70 20.00 -13.87
N LEU A 103 6.59 19.36 -12.69
CA LEU A 103 5.96 19.97 -11.51
C LEU A 103 6.64 21.29 -11.14
N ASN A 104 7.97 21.31 -11.15
CA ASN A 104 8.73 22.54 -10.85
C ASN A 104 8.40 23.67 -11.86
N ARG A 105 8.13 23.35 -13.13
CA ARG A 105 7.66 24.33 -14.13
C ARG A 105 6.25 24.85 -13.86
N GLN A 106 5.50 24.15 -13.03
CA GLN A 106 4.17 24.55 -12.55
C GLN A 106 4.25 25.22 -11.16
N ASP A 107 5.43 25.64 -10.72
CA ASP A 107 5.70 26.23 -9.41
C ASP A 107 5.33 25.33 -8.23
N ILE A 108 5.39 24.01 -8.42
CA ILE A 108 5.16 22.99 -7.39
C ILE A 108 6.47 22.22 -7.20
N TYR A 109 7.04 22.31 -6.01
CA TYR A 109 8.33 21.74 -5.67
C TYR A 109 8.17 20.64 -4.64
N LEU A 110 8.51 19.39 -4.99
CA LEU A 110 8.64 18.30 -4.04
C LEU A 110 10.09 18.23 -3.56
N TYR A 111 10.32 18.53 -2.30
CA TYR A 111 11.63 18.38 -1.68
C TYR A 111 12.11 16.93 -1.76
N GLN A 112 13.37 16.74 -2.17
CA GLN A 112 14.04 15.45 -2.27
C GLN A 112 15.21 15.32 -1.28
N ASP A 113 15.28 16.21 -0.31
CA ASP A 113 16.28 16.23 0.74
C ASP A 113 15.64 16.57 2.09
N SER A 114 16.33 16.23 3.16
CA SER A 114 15.97 16.59 4.54
C SER A 114 16.37 18.02 4.93
N ARG A 115 16.92 18.78 4.03
CA ARG A 115 17.32 20.18 4.25
C ARG A 115 16.31 21.10 3.57
N PRO A 116 15.32 21.62 4.32
CA PRO A 116 14.43 22.62 3.78
C PRO A 116 15.18 23.92 3.55
N GLU A 117 14.67 24.76 2.65
CA GLU A 117 15.14 26.11 2.51
C GLU A 117 14.98 26.89 3.83
N PRO A 118 15.86 27.88 4.13
CA PRO A 118 15.84 28.60 5.40
C PRO A 118 14.47 29.16 5.81
N PHE A 119 13.67 29.58 4.84
CA PHE A 119 12.32 30.12 5.09
C PHE A 119 11.28 29.05 5.46
N HIS A 120 11.63 27.75 5.39
CA HIS A 120 10.80 26.64 5.84
C HIS A 120 11.30 25.95 7.11
N GLU A 121 12.52 26.25 7.58
CA GLU A 121 13.13 25.54 8.72
C GLU A 121 12.26 25.61 9.98
N GLU A 122 11.72 26.80 10.29
CA GLU A 122 10.85 26.99 11.46
C GLU A 122 9.57 26.16 11.35
N PHE A 123 8.92 26.18 10.19
CA PHE A 123 7.72 25.38 9.96
C PHE A 123 8.00 23.89 10.11
N VAL A 124 9.07 23.40 9.49
CA VAL A 124 9.47 21.98 9.51
C VAL A 124 9.77 21.54 10.96
N HIS A 125 10.45 22.38 11.73
CA HIS A 125 10.75 22.09 13.14
C HIS A 125 9.48 22.07 14.00
N ASN A 126 8.59 23.05 13.85
CA ASN A 126 7.35 23.12 14.61
C ASN A 126 6.41 21.96 14.26
N PHE A 127 6.21 21.69 12.96
CA PHE A 127 5.43 20.55 12.49
C PHE A 127 5.97 19.23 13.03
N PHE A 128 7.30 19.05 13.03
CA PHE A 128 7.90 17.87 13.61
C PHE A 128 7.54 17.71 15.09
N ASN A 129 7.70 18.75 15.91
CA ASN A 129 7.45 18.67 17.35
C ASN A 129 5.97 18.45 17.70
N GLU A 130 5.06 19.09 16.98
CA GLU A 130 3.63 19.09 17.30
C GLU A 130 2.90 17.89 16.69
N GLU A 131 3.23 17.53 15.44
CA GLU A 131 2.42 16.59 14.68
C GLU A 131 3.13 15.23 14.46
N ALA A 132 4.46 15.19 14.35
CA ALA A 132 5.17 13.95 14.04
C ALA A 132 5.77 13.27 15.27
N PHE A 133 6.49 14.03 16.11
CA PHE A 133 7.24 13.50 17.25
C PHE A 133 6.39 12.68 18.23
N PRO A 134 5.14 13.06 18.58
CA PRO A 134 4.29 12.28 19.49
C PRO A 134 3.97 10.85 19.01
N PHE A 135 4.11 10.59 17.72
CA PHE A 135 3.82 9.28 17.12
C PHE A 135 5.06 8.45 16.80
N LEU A 136 6.26 8.96 17.10
CA LEU A 136 7.51 8.25 16.88
C LEU A 136 7.84 7.31 18.04
N SER A 137 8.32 6.12 17.69
CA SER A 137 8.75 5.10 18.65
C SER A 137 10.05 4.48 18.17
N PRO A 138 11.18 5.14 18.37
CA PRO A 138 12.49 4.60 18.02
C PRO A 138 12.85 3.39 18.90
N VAL A 139 13.42 2.36 18.31
CA VAL A 139 13.88 1.15 18.98
C VAL A 139 15.36 0.98 18.69
N MET A 140 16.19 0.86 19.72
CA MET A 140 17.61 0.54 19.56
C MET A 140 17.76 -0.90 19.08
N ILE A 141 18.55 -1.09 18.02
CA ILE A 141 18.86 -2.42 17.48
C ILE A 141 19.98 -3.00 18.33
N GLN A 142 19.68 -4.01 19.12
CA GLN A 142 20.67 -4.82 19.83
C GLN A 142 20.88 -6.14 19.05
N ALA A 143 22.03 -6.77 19.22
CA ALA A 143 22.27 -8.10 18.67
C ALA A 143 21.24 -9.09 19.24
N GLY A 144 20.25 -9.47 18.45
CA GLY A 144 19.14 -10.34 18.83
C GLY A 144 17.93 -10.21 17.91
N ASP A 145 16.92 -11.00 18.11
CA ASP A 145 15.79 -11.11 17.20
C ASP A 145 14.84 -9.88 17.26
N ILE A 146 15.01 -8.95 16.31
CA ILE A 146 14.18 -7.74 16.15
C ILE A 146 13.00 -7.99 15.19
N ARG A 147 12.91 -9.19 14.60
CA ARG A 147 11.88 -9.55 13.61
C ARG A 147 10.46 -9.25 14.06
N THR A 148 10.20 -9.29 15.37
CA THR A 148 8.88 -9.04 15.96
C THR A 148 8.43 -7.59 15.88
N PHE A 149 9.32 -6.63 15.71
CA PHE A 149 9.00 -5.20 15.62
C PHE A 149 8.64 -4.75 14.21
N ILE A 150 9.09 -5.48 13.18
CA ILE A 150 8.86 -5.09 11.79
C ILE A 150 7.56 -5.70 11.30
N ARG A 151 6.61 -4.83 10.97
CA ARG A 151 5.31 -5.19 10.42
C ARG A 151 5.33 -5.10 8.90
N ASP A 152 4.54 -5.96 8.28
CA ASP A 152 4.30 -5.96 6.85
C ASP A 152 3.83 -4.60 6.30
N ARG A 153 4.26 -4.27 5.10
CA ARG A 153 3.88 -3.06 4.34
C ARG A 153 4.13 -1.74 5.08
N ARG A 154 5.06 -1.72 6.04
CA ARG A 154 5.39 -0.49 6.78
C ARG A 154 6.76 0.00 6.39
N LEU A 155 6.87 1.33 6.37
CA LEU A 155 8.14 2.01 6.17
C LEU A 155 8.84 2.24 7.49
N TYR A 156 10.14 2.04 7.45
CA TYR A 156 11.02 2.30 8.58
C TYR A 156 12.21 3.12 8.14
N LEU A 157 12.75 3.88 9.06
CA LEU A 157 14.08 4.45 9.00
C LEU A 157 15.00 3.60 9.85
N VAL A 158 16.16 3.24 9.28
CA VAL A 158 17.29 2.66 10.02
C VAL A 158 18.35 3.73 10.16
N ILE A 159 18.77 3.96 11.38
CA ILE A 159 19.63 5.08 11.75
C ILE A 159 20.92 4.52 12.32
N ARG A 160 22.06 4.95 11.79
CA ARG A 160 23.40 4.70 12.33
C ARG A 160 23.89 5.95 13.04
N MET A 161 24.39 5.78 14.25
CA MET A 161 24.81 6.90 15.10
C MET A 161 25.96 6.50 16.00
N VAL A 162 26.69 7.50 16.49
CA VAL A 162 27.80 7.38 17.42
C VAL A 162 27.45 8.12 18.71
N LYS A 163 27.72 7.53 19.86
CA LYS A 163 27.50 8.18 21.15
C LYS A 163 28.39 9.42 21.28
N LYS A 164 27.82 10.55 21.67
CA LYS A 164 28.58 11.80 21.90
C LYS A 164 29.66 11.57 22.94
N SER A 165 30.91 11.82 22.57
CA SER A 165 32.09 11.67 23.44
C SER A 165 33.13 12.71 23.09
N LYS A 166 33.91 13.17 24.11
CA LYS A 166 35.06 14.02 23.89
C LYS A 166 36.15 13.36 23.04
N ARG A 167 36.21 12.02 23.05
CA ARG A 167 37.15 11.23 22.25
C ARG A 167 36.92 11.31 20.75
N MET A 168 35.78 11.77 20.28
CA MET A 168 35.54 11.96 18.86
C MET A 168 36.45 12.95 18.15
N ALA A 169 37.15 13.79 18.94
CA ALA A 169 38.17 14.73 18.44
C ALA A 169 39.57 14.14 18.39
N GLU A 170 39.81 12.91 18.89
CA GLU A 170 41.08 12.23 18.88
C GLU A 170 41.41 11.69 17.48
N PRO A 171 42.68 11.80 16.98
CA PRO A 171 43.03 11.34 15.62
C PRO A 171 42.84 9.84 15.39
N ASP A 172 42.96 9.02 16.46
CA ASP A 172 42.88 7.56 16.41
C ASP A 172 41.49 7.06 16.87
N TYR A 173 40.47 7.93 16.89
CA TYR A 173 39.14 7.54 17.30
C TYR A 173 38.50 6.59 16.31
N VAL A 174 38.17 5.39 16.77
CA VAL A 174 37.34 4.41 16.02
C VAL A 174 35.91 4.52 16.53
N PRO A 175 34.94 4.84 15.68
CA PRO A 175 33.56 4.99 16.10
C PRO A 175 32.96 3.62 16.50
N ASP A 176 32.30 3.61 17.66
CA ASP A 176 31.44 2.52 18.09
C ASP A 176 30.01 2.85 17.63
N TYR A 177 29.50 2.09 16.65
CA TYR A 177 28.22 2.38 16.02
C TYR A 177 27.07 1.82 16.81
N TYR A 178 26.07 2.64 16.99
CA TYR A 178 24.77 2.31 17.52
C TYR A 178 23.73 2.41 16.40
N TYR A 179 22.76 1.52 16.43
CA TYR A 179 21.74 1.44 15.40
C TYR A 179 20.34 1.55 16.01
N ALA A 180 19.47 2.28 15.33
CA ALA A 180 18.06 2.38 15.71
C ALA A 180 17.15 2.09 14.52
N LEU A 181 15.98 1.55 14.83
CA LEU A 181 14.88 1.35 13.92
C LEU A 181 13.74 2.26 14.33
N MET A 182 13.16 2.98 13.39
CA MET A 182 12.03 3.85 13.66
C MET A 182 10.98 3.73 12.55
N LYS A 183 9.73 3.43 12.96
CA LYS A 183 8.60 3.36 12.04
C LYS A 183 8.15 4.76 11.63
N ILE A 184 7.93 4.98 10.33
CA ILE A 184 7.32 6.21 9.83
C ILE A 184 5.81 6.20 10.13
N PRO A 185 5.23 7.25 10.77
CA PRO A 185 3.88 7.23 11.32
C PRO A 185 2.79 7.62 10.31
N TYR A 186 2.91 7.28 9.03
CA TYR A 186 2.01 7.73 7.95
C TYR A 186 0.53 7.28 8.10
N ALA A 187 0.20 6.45 9.07
CA ALA A 187 -1.19 6.16 9.44
C ALA A 187 -1.81 7.25 10.34
N LYS A 188 -0.99 8.14 10.90
CA LYS A 188 -1.38 9.21 11.82
C LYS A 188 -1.08 10.60 11.25
N VAL A 189 0.00 10.71 10.49
CA VAL A 189 0.47 11.93 9.86
C VAL A 189 0.48 11.71 8.34
N PRO A 190 0.03 12.65 7.52
CA PRO A 190 0.10 12.53 6.06
C PRO A 190 1.53 12.22 5.58
N ARG A 191 1.64 11.50 4.45
CA ARG A 191 2.95 11.19 3.87
C ARG A 191 3.63 12.42 3.27
N PHE A 192 2.82 13.31 2.72
CA PHE A 192 3.25 14.54 2.07
C PHE A 192 2.69 15.72 2.85
N ILE A 193 3.56 16.64 3.20
CA ILE A 193 3.25 17.84 3.95
C ILE A 193 3.39 19.03 3.03
N GLU A 194 2.31 19.79 2.88
CA GLU A 194 2.36 21.08 2.21
C GLU A 194 3.01 22.10 3.14
N LEU A 195 4.07 22.74 2.65
CA LEU A 195 4.76 23.79 3.38
C LEU A 195 4.16 25.16 3.02
N PRO A 196 4.40 26.20 3.83
CA PRO A 196 3.97 27.56 3.47
C PRO A 196 4.45 27.97 2.09
N THR A 197 3.60 28.65 1.33
CA THR A 197 3.99 29.18 0.02
C THR A 197 5.03 30.29 0.18
N HIS A 198 6.01 30.30 -0.72
CA HIS A 198 7.02 31.34 -0.76
C HIS A 198 7.15 31.88 -2.18
N GLU A 199 7.04 33.21 -2.36
CA GLU A 199 7.09 33.89 -3.68
C GLU A 199 6.13 33.28 -4.72
N GLY A 200 4.94 32.86 -4.30
CA GLY A 200 3.93 32.26 -5.19
C GLY A 200 4.19 30.78 -5.55
N LYS A 201 5.25 30.20 -5.02
CA LYS A 201 5.63 28.79 -5.24
C LYS A 201 5.08 27.91 -4.13
N HIS A 202 4.68 26.71 -4.50
CA HIS A 202 4.18 25.69 -3.60
C HIS A 202 5.25 24.64 -3.30
N TYR A 203 5.38 24.26 -2.04
CA TYR A 203 6.39 23.32 -1.60
C TYR A 203 5.75 22.17 -0.85
N ILE A 204 6.22 20.98 -1.15
CA ILE A 204 5.76 19.74 -0.53
C ILE A 204 6.97 18.98 -0.02
N MET A 205 6.88 18.39 1.16
CA MET A 205 7.97 17.61 1.75
C MET A 205 7.45 16.27 2.24
N PHE A 206 8.25 15.21 2.06
CA PHE A 206 7.96 13.93 2.67
C PHE A 206 8.09 14.00 4.19
N ILE A 207 7.17 13.39 4.92
CA ILE A 207 7.29 13.22 6.38
C ILE A 207 8.60 12.51 6.76
N ASP A 208 9.10 11.64 5.91
CA ASP A 208 10.40 10.97 6.05
C ASP A 208 11.53 11.98 6.22
N ASP A 209 11.55 13.03 5.42
CA ASP A 209 12.60 14.05 5.45
C ASP A 209 12.39 15.06 6.58
N ILE A 210 11.17 15.37 6.95
CA ILE A 210 10.87 16.14 8.16
C ILE A 210 11.44 15.41 9.39
N ILE A 211 11.28 14.10 9.47
CA ILE A 211 11.84 13.28 10.55
C ILE A 211 13.37 13.27 10.47
N ARG A 212 13.95 13.05 9.27
CA ARG A 212 15.41 13.06 9.08
C ARG A 212 16.06 14.39 9.48
N ALA A 213 15.40 15.50 9.16
CA ALA A 213 15.87 16.84 9.55
C ALA A 213 15.97 17.04 11.07
N ASN A 214 15.15 16.29 11.83
CA ASN A 214 15.02 16.44 13.27
C ASN A 214 15.58 15.24 14.09
N LEU A 215 16.39 14.36 13.49
CA LEU A 215 16.95 13.18 14.17
C LEU A 215 17.78 13.52 15.41
N SER A 216 18.46 14.66 15.41
CA SER A 216 19.23 15.13 16.57
C SER A 216 18.37 15.41 17.80
N SER A 217 17.11 15.78 17.61
CA SER A 217 16.14 15.99 18.70
C SER A 217 15.63 14.65 19.25
N ILE A 218 15.56 13.61 18.40
CA ILE A 218 15.12 12.27 18.79
C ILE A 218 16.24 11.55 19.57
N PHE A 219 17.51 11.78 19.20
CA PHE A 219 18.69 11.12 19.77
C PHE A 219 19.70 12.11 20.37
N PRO A 220 19.34 12.86 21.44
CA PRO A 220 20.15 13.97 21.92
C PRO A 220 21.54 13.56 22.44
N GLY A 221 21.71 12.28 22.86
CA GLY A 221 22.99 11.73 23.33
C GLY A 221 23.91 11.21 22.23
N TYR A 222 23.49 11.30 20.96
CA TYR A 222 24.20 10.72 19.83
C TYR A 222 24.46 11.76 18.74
N VAL A 223 25.41 11.45 17.88
CA VAL A 223 25.63 12.09 16.59
C VAL A 223 25.08 11.11 15.52
N VAL A 224 24.07 11.51 14.79
CA VAL A 224 23.55 10.71 13.69
C VAL A 224 24.52 10.81 12.51
N GLU A 225 25.02 9.67 12.05
CA GLU A 225 25.92 9.58 10.91
C GLU A 225 25.15 9.39 9.62
N SER A 226 24.19 8.46 9.61
CA SER A 226 23.40 8.16 8.41
C SER A 226 22.02 7.62 8.76
N CYS A 227 21.09 7.79 7.80
CA CYS A 227 19.70 7.37 7.96
C CYS A 227 19.13 6.93 6.62
N TYR A 228 18.69 5.69 6.53
CA TYR A 228 18.17 5.08 5.31
C TYR A 228 16.76 4.54 5.50
N SER A 229 15.98 4.54 4.44
CA SER A 229 14.65 3.93 4.45
C SER A 229 14.71 2.45 4.10
N ILE A 230 13.91 1.66 4.80
CA ILE A 230 13.67 0.25 4.47
C ILE A 230 12.18 -0.04 4.46
N LYS A 231 11.79 -1.05 3.66
CA LYS A 231 10.44 -1.59 3.63
C LYS A 231 10.48 -3.10 3.54
N ILE A 232 9.61 -3.75 4.30
CA ILE A 232 9.42 -5.19 4.24
C ILE A 232 8.05 -5.49 3.68
N SER A 233 7.99 -6.44 2.75
CA SER A 233 6.76 -7.06 2.29
C SER A 233 6.80 -8.57 2.60
N ARG A 234 5.67 -9.11 3.06
CA ARG A 234 5.55 -10.52 3.44
C ARG A 234 4.58 -11.24 2.51
N ASP A 235 4.66 -12.55 2.50
CA ASP A 235 3.75 -13.41 1.73
C ASP A 235 2.29 -13.11 2.10
N ALA A 236 1.46 -12.85 1.07
CA ALA A 236 0.05 -12.55 1.21
C ALA A 236 -0.82 -13.81 1.25
N ASP A 237 -0.30 -14.97 0.86
CA ASP A 237 -1.10 -16.18 0.77
C ASP A 237 -1.43 -16.77 2.15
N ILE A 238 -2.72 -17.01 2.32
CA ILE A 238 -3.27 -17.75 3.44
C ILE A 238 -3.39 -19.21 2.99
N TYR A 239 -2.31 -19.99 3.14
CA TYR A 239 -2.39 -21.45 2.93
C TYR A 239 -3.32 -22.05 3.98
N LEU A 240 -4.52 -22.44 3.57
CA LEU A 240 -5.38 -23.29 4.38
C LEU A 240 -4.86 -24.71 4.22
N ASP A 241 -4.10 -25.22 5.19
CA ASP A 241 -3.97 -26.65 5.32
C ASP A 241 -5.39 -27.20 5.55
N ASP A 242 -5.81 -28.16 4.73
CA ASP A 242 -7.11 -28.83 4.82
C ASP A 242 -7.26 -29.67 6.10
N GLU A 243 -6.51 -29.33 7.14
CA GLU A 243 -6.54 -30.04 8.41
C GLU A 243 -7.77 -29.68 9.23
N LYS A 244 -8.74 -30.60 9.12
CA LYS A 244 -9.67 -30.99 10.15
C LYS A 244 -10.44 -29.90 10.92
N GLY A 245 -11.72 -29.72 10.54
CA GLY A 245 -12.80 -29.50 11.49
C GLY A 245 -12.64 -28.36 12.50
N GLY A 246 -12.50 -27.12 12.03
CA GLY A 246 -12.50 -25.94 12.90
C GLY A 246 -13.35 -24.83 12.29
N ASN A 247 -13.70 -23.81 13.09
CA ASN A 247 -14.41 -22.64 12.62
C ASN A 247 -13.54 -21.88 11.59
N ILE A 248 -14.01 -21.86 10.33
CA ILE A 248 -13.31 -21.22 9.19
C ILE A 248 -12.89 -19.79 9.53
N VAL A 249 -13.76 -19.00 10.17
CA VAL A 249 -13.51 -17.61 10.58
C VAL A 249 -12.32 -17.54 11.57
N GLU A 250 -12.27 -18.43 12.56
CA GLU A 250 -11.16 -18.48 13.52
C GLU A 250 -9.85 -18.89 12.87
N ASN A 251 -9.90 -19.84 11.94
CA ASN A 251 -8.72 -20.29 11.21
C ASN A 251 -8.17 -19.18 10.31
N ILE A 252 -9.03 -18.47 9.58
CA ILE A 252 -8.64 -17.31 8.76
C ILE A 252 -8.09 -16.20 9.66
N ARG A 253 -8.73 -15.89 10.79
CA ARG A 253 -8.28 -14.87 11.74
C ARG A 253 -6.90 -15.19 12.34
N LYS A 254 -6.65 -16.46 12.71
CA LYS A 254 -5.33 -16.93 13.18
C LYS A 254 -4.27 -16.79 12.08
N LYS A 255 -4.62 -17.12 10.84
CA LYS A 255 -3.71 -17.05 9.69
C LYS A 255 -3.42 -15.62 9.24
N VAL A 256 -4.42 -14.73 9.23
CA VAL A 256 -4.22 -13.28 9.02
C VAL A 256 -3.27 -12.70 10.07
N LYS A 257 -3.38 -13.13 11.34
CA LYS A 257 -2.42 -12.75 12.39
C LYS A 257 -1.02 -13.33 12.13
N LYS A 258 -0.93 -14.60 11.69
CA LYS A 258 0.36 -15.23 11.33
C LYS A 258 1.00 -14.62 10.09
N ARG A 259 0.22 -14.13 9.11
CA ARG A 259 0.73 -13.42 7.94
C ARG A 259 1.54 -12.18 8.34
N LYS A 260 1.14 -11.47 9.41
CA LYS A 260 1.90 -10.33 9.96
C LYS A 260 3.32 -10.69 10.43
N ILE A 261 3.62 -12.00 10.57
CA ILE A 261 4.91 -12.58 11.01
C ILE A 261 5.44 -13.59 9.97
N GLY A 262 4.76 -13.75 8.82
CA GLY A 262 5.06 -14.75 7.78
C GLY A 262 6.43 -14.59 7.12
N ALA A 263 6.75 -15.51 6.18
CA ALA A 263 7.99 -15.47 5.44
C ALA A 263 8.18 -14.14 4.70
N LEU A 264 9.41 -13.69 4.63
CA LEU A 264 9.78 -12.47 3.91
C LEU A 264 9.63 -12.72 2.41
N SER A 265 8.92 -11.85 1.70
CA SER A 265 8.85 -11.89 0.24
C SER A 265 9.71 -10.82 -0.42
N ARG A 266 10.01 -9.72 0.29
CA ARG A 266 10.79 -8.61 -0.24
C ARG A 266 11.35 -7.76 0.89
N PHE A 267 12.64 -7.46 0.83
CA PHE A 267 13.30 -6.44 1.64
C PHE A 267 13.83 -5.33 0.74
N MET A 268 13.11 -4.23 0.70
CA MET A 268 13.50 -3.07 -0.08
C MET A 268 14.33 -2.13 0.80
N TYR A 269 15.48 -1.68 0.29
CA TYR A 269 16.40 -0.81 1.00
C TYR A 269 16.91 0.32 0.10
N ASP A 270 17.30 1.44 0.71
CA ASP A 270 17.90 2.59 0.00
C ASP A 270 19.24 2.17 -0.63
N SER A 271 19.36 2.31 -1.94
CA SER A 271 20.56 1.93 -2.71
C SER A 271 21.83 2.70 -2.32
N ASN A 272 21.69 3.81 -1.57
CA ASN A 272 22.82 4.56 -1.04
C ASN A 272 23.29 4.05 0.33
N MET A 273 22.66 3.01 0.88
CA MET A 273 23.07 2.41 2.16
C MET A 273 24.42 1.71 1.97
N PRO A 274 25.44 2.02 2.79
CA PRO A 274 26.73 1.34 2.72
C PRO A 274 26.63 -0.18 2.98
N ASP A 275 27.50 -0.96 2.34
CA ASP A 275 27.47 -2.42 2.43
C ASP A 275 27.64 -2.95 3.85
N ASP A 276 28.47 -2.31 4.67
CA ASP A 276 28.68 -2.65 6.09
C ASP A 276 27.41 -2.45 6.90
N PHE A 277 26.66 -1.36 6.62
CA PHE A 277 25.40 -1.10 7.28
C PHE A 277 24.31 -2.07 6.81
N LEU A 278 24.23 -2.34 5.49
CA LEU A 278 23.31 -3.32 4.94
C LEU A 278 23.56 -4.71 5.53
N ALA A 279 24.82 -5.13 5.61
CA ALA A 279 25.21 -6.42 6.20
C ALA A 279 24.80 -6.52 7.67
N PHE A 280 24.97 -5.45 8.45
CA PHE A 280 24.49 -5.39 9.83
C PHE A 280 22.97 -5.59 9.92
N ILE A 281 22.20 -4.88 9.08
CA ILE A 281 20.75 -4.97 9.04
C ILE A 281 20.28 -6.36 8.60
N CYS A 282 20.91 -6.93 7.57
CA CYS A 282 20.60 -8.29 7.12
C CYS A 282 20.81 -9.32 8.23
N ASN A 283 21.92 -9.22 8.95
CA ASN A 283 22.21 -10.10 10.06
C ASN A 283 21.21 -9.92 11.22
N ALA A 284 20.91 -8.67 11.59
CA ALA A 284 19.99 -8.36 12.69
C ALA A 284 18.55 -8.84 12.41
N PHE A 285 18.13 -8.86 11.15
CA PHE A 285 16.78 -9.26 10.74
C PHE A 285 16.72 -10.67 10.13
N GLY A 286 17.85 -11.34 9.95
CA GLY A 286 17.94 -12.65 9.32
C GLY A 286 17.48 -12.64 7.86
N ILE A 287 17.88 -11.61 7.12
CA ILE A 287 17.58 -11.39 5.71
C ILE A 287 18.70 -12.02 4.87
N THR A 288 18.29 -12.73 3.81
CA THR A 288 19.23 -13.29 2.85
C THR A 288 19.40 -12.38 1.62
N THR A 289 20.44 -12.59 0.85
CA THR A 289 20.68 -11.83 -0.39
C THR A 289 19.53 -11.93 -1.39
N ASP A 290 18.84 -13.06 -1.43
CA ASP A 290 17.72 -13.33 -2.32
C ASP A 290 16.47 -12.52 -1.99
N ASP A 291 16.39 -11.99 -0.77
CA ASP A 291 15.30 -11.14 -0.30
C ASP A 291 15.50 -9.68 -0.67
N LEU A 292 16.74 -9.30 -1.02
CA LEU A 292 17.11 -7.91 -1.23
C LEU A 292 16.58 -7.36 -2.54
N VAL A 293 15.97 -6.19 -2.47
CA VAL A 293 15.53 -5.43 -3.64
C VAL A 293 15.97 -3.98 -3.49
N LEU A 294 16.66 -3.50 -4.52
CA LEU A 294 17.10 -2.11 -4.57
C LEU A 294 15.89 -1.18 -4.59
N GLY A 295 15.89 -0.23 -3.66
CA GLY A 295 14.97 0.90 -3.62
C GLY A 295 15.71 2.21 -3.78
N GLY A 296 15.00 3.30 -3.63
CA GLY A 296 15.57 4.65 -3.55
C GLY A 296 15.48 5.21 -2.14
N ARG A 297 15.82 6.51 -2.03
CA ARG A 297 15.66 7.27 -0.80
C ARG A 297 14.24 7.21 -0.24
N TYR A 298 13.24 7.16 -1.13
CA TYR A 298 11.82 7.04 -0.80
C TYR A 298 11.29 5.70 -1.29
N ASN A 299 10.95 4.86 -0.37
CA ASN A 299 10.25 3.62 -0.65
C ASN A 299 8.73 3.84 -0.57
N ASN A 300 7.93 2.89 -1.06
CA ASN A 300 6.47 2.96 -1.04
C ASN A 300 5.88 4.10 -1.90
N LEU A 301 6.37 4.26 -3.12
CA LEU A 301 5.95 5.33 -4.04
C LEU A 301 4.49 5.18 -4.53
N GLN A 302 3.79 4.10 -4.17
CA GLN A 302 2.32 4.03 -4.30
C GLN A 302 1.61 5.16 -3.53
N ASP A 303 2.26 5.75 -2.51
CA ASP A 303 1.71 6.89 -1.77
C ASP A 303 1.58 8.16 -2.63
N LEU A 304 2.26 8.25 -3.79
CA LEU A 304 2.14 9.36 -4.74
C LEU A 304 0.69 9.64 -5.17
N ILE A 305 -0.20 8.64 -5.08
CA ILE A 305 -1.65 8.84 -5.29
C ILE A 305 -2.26 9.92 -4.38
N LYS A 306 -1.60 10.20 -3.24
CA LYS A 306 -2.00 11.18 -2.23
C LYS A 306 -1.17 12.46 -2.28
N LEU A 307 -0.36 12.65 -3.31
CA LEU A 307 0.43 13.87 -3.46
C LEU A 307 -0.52 15.07 -3.54
N PRO A 308 -0.39 16.08 -2.66
CA PRO A 308 -1.23 17.25 -2.69
C PRO A 308 -1.15 17.99 -4.03
N ASN A 309 -2.27 18.49 -4.49
CA ASN A 309 -2.35 19.34 -5.67
C ASN A 309 -2.78 20.76 -5.27
N PRO A 310 -1.85 21.67 -5.02
CA PRO A 310 -2.16 23.03 -4.58
C PRO A 310 -2.84 23.90 -5.66
N ARG A 311 -2.76 23.49 -6.94
CA ARG A 311 -3.43 24.17 -8.06
C ARG A 311 -4.77 23.58 -8.44
N GLY A 312 -5.18 22.49 -7.78
CA GLY A 312 -6.48 21.86 -7.95
C GLY A 312 -6.71 21.33 -9.37
N LYS A 313 -7.91 21.50 -9.90
CA LYS A 313 -8.36 20.87 -11.14
C LYS A 313 -7.61 21.27 -12.41
N GLU A 314 -6.78 22.29 -12.37
CA GLU A 314 -6.02 22.74 -13.56
C GLU A 314 -5.00 21.68 -14.02
N LEU A 315 -4.45 20.91 -13.08
CA LEU A 315 -3.42 19.91 -13.31
C LEU A 315 -3.93 18.46 -13.26
N GLU A 316 -5.25 18.28 -13.22
CA GLU A 316 -5.92 16.99 -13.19
C GLU A 316 -6.88 16.82 -14.37
N GLN A 317 -7.14 15.58 -14.74
CA GLN A 317 -8.18 15.27 -15.70
C GLN A 317 -9.56 15.51 -15.09
N LEU A 318 -10.42 16.19 -15.80
CA LEU A 318 -11.81 16.33 -15.40
C LEU A 318 -12.49 14.96 -15.42
N VAL A 319 -12.84 14.47 -14.24
CA VAL A 319 -13.64 13.26 -14.13
C VAL A 319 -15.10 13.65 -14.30
N PRO A 320 -15.81 13.15 -15.32
CA PRO A 320 -17.23 13.44 -15.50
C PRO A 320 -18.02 12.87 -14.33
N SER A 321 -19.03 13.61 -13.88
CA SER A 321 -19.98 13.08 -12.89
C SER A 321 -20.71 11.87 -13.46
N PRO A 322 -21.00 10.84 -12.63
CA PRO A 322 -21.78 9.71 -13.09
C PRO A 322 -23.13 10.14 -13.69
N MET A 323 -23.46 9.56 -14.83
CA MET A 323 -24.68 9.91 -15.57
C MET A 323 -25.93 9.57 -14.77
N ARG A 324 -26.88 10.48 -14.81
CA ARG A 324 -28.24 10.22 -14.31
C ARG A 324 -29.04 9.42 -15.35
N VAL A 325 -30.00 8.67 -14.88
CA VAL A 325 -30.96 7.92 -15.72
C VAL A 325 -32.32 8.58 -15.62
N PRO A 326 -32.73 9.41 -16.61
CA PRO A 326 -33.94 10.23 -16.52
C PRO A 326 -35.18 9.41 -16.13
N PHE A 327 -35.37 8.24 -16.70
CA PHE A 327 -36.49 7.36 -16.38
C PHE A 327 -36.55 6.98 -14.89
N LEU A 328 -35.41 6.73 -14.24
CA LEU A 328 -35.37 6.41 -12.79
C LEU A 328 -35.69 7.65 -11.94
N ASP A 329 -35.21 8.81 -12.37
CA ASP A 329 -35.45 10.07 -11.66
C ASP A 329 -36.93 10.50 -11.76
N GLU A 330 -37.54 10.40 -12.95
CA GLU A 330 -38.96 10.69 -13.19
C GLU A 330 -39.89 9.77 -12.40
N MET A 331 -39.52 8.50 -12.30
CA MET A 331 -40.33 7.53 -11.55
C MET A 331 -40.28 7.80 -10.02
N GLY A 332 -39.25 8.46 -9.49
CA GLY A 332 -39.06 8.78 -8.10
C GLY A 332 -38.96 7.56 -7.16
N SER A 333 -39.07 6.33 -7.70
CA SER A 333 -38.95 5.05 -7.00
C SER A 333 -38.39 4.01 -7.96
N VAL A 334 -37.32 3.34 -7.52
CA VAL A 334 -36.70 2.28 -8.32
C VAL A 334 -37.66 1.08 -8.44
N PHE A 335 -38.40 0.75 -7.40
CA PHE A 335 -39.39 -0.32 -7.43
C PHE A 335 -40.50 -0.04 -8.44
N ARG A 336 -40.96 1.20 -8.55
CA ARG A 336 -41.95 1.57 -9.59
C ARG A 336 -41.36 1.45 -10.98
N ALA A 337 -40.08 1.77 -11.15
CA ALA A 337 -39.39 1.69 -12.42
C ALA A 337 -39.22 0.23 -12.88
N VAL A 338 -38.70 -0.65 -12.03
CA VAL A 338 -38.51 -2.08 -12.38
C VAL A 338 -39.80 -2.83 -12.60
N LYS A 339 -40.93 -2.40 -12.03
CA LYS A 339 -42.27 -2.94 -12.36
C LYS A 339 -42.74 -2.60 -13.77
N LYS A 340 -42.17 -1.54 -14.37
CA LYS A 340 -42.55 -1.14 -15.74
C LYS A 340 -41.65 -1.76 -16.80
N ARG A 341 -40.38 -1.92 -16.52
CA ARG A 341 -39.39 -2.53 -17.42
C ARG A 341 -38.14 -2.94 -16.67
N ASP A 342 -37.36 -3.83 -17.27
CA ASP A 342 -36.03 -4.19 -16.79
C ASP A 342 -35.10 -2.99 -16.83
N ILE A 343 -34.24 -2.89 -15.83
CA ILE A 343 -33.26 -1.81 -15.67
C ILE A 343 -31.85 -2.39 -15.70
N LEU A 344 -31.07 -1.95 -16.65
CA LEU A 344 -29.63 -2.24 -16.73
C LEU A 344 -28.87 -0.95 -16.40
N LEU A 345 -27.94 -1.03 -15.45
CA LEU A 345 -27.05 0.05 -15.07
C LEU A 345 -25.60 -0.36 -15.29
N HIS A 346 -24.80 0.54 -15.82
CA HIS A 346 -23.37 0.33 -16.08
C HIS A 346 -22.53 1.21 -15.16
N PHE A 347 -22.03 0.64 -14.07
CA PHE A 347 -21.15 1.33 -13.13
C PHE A 347 -19.69 1.29 -13.62
N PRO A 348 -18.91 2.34 -13.37
CA PRO A 348 -19.20 3.58 -12.63
C PRO A 348 -19.81 4.70 -13.47
N TYR A 349 -20.10 4.48 -14.74
CA TYR A 349 -20.56 5.52 -15.66
C TYR A 349 -21.95 6.05 -15.33
N GLN A 350 -22.84 5.21 -14.81
CA GLN A 350 -24.11 5.63 -14.25
C GLN A 350 -24.02 5.67 -12.72
N SER A 351 -24.86 6.51 -12.10
CA SER A 351 -24.80 6.74 -10.65
C SER A 351 -25.10 5.48 -9.85
N PHE A 352 -24.19 5.11 -8.95
CA PHE A 352 -24.37 4.02 -8.00
C PHE A 352 -25.49 4.28 -6.97
N ASP A 353 -25.93 5.55 -6.82
CA ASP A 353 -27.03 5.94 -5.95
C ASP A 353 -28.31 5.19 -6.24
N TYR A 354 -28.55 4.76 -7.49
CA TYR A 354 -29.73 3.98 -7.84
C TYR A 354 -29.76 2.62 -7.14
N LEU A 355 -28.60 1.98 -6.98
CA LEU A 355 -28.52 0.74 -6.20
C LEU A 355 -28.79 1.02 -4.71
N ILE A 356 -28.20 2.07 -4.16
CA ILE A 356 -28.44 2.45 -2.76
C ILE A 356 -29.93 2.77 -2.53
N ARG A 357 -30.56 3.54 -3.43
CA ARG A 357 -31.99 3.83 -3.37
C ARG A 357 -32.85 2.57 -3.45
N PHE A 358 -32.51 1.64 -4.35
CA PHE A 358 -33.21 0.36 -4.46
C PHE A 358 -33.16 -0.43 -3.15
N LEU A 359 -32.01 -0.51 -2.52
CA LEU A 359 -31.82 -1.19 -1.24
C LEU A 359 -32.53 -0.46 -0.10
N MET A 360 -32.52 0.87 -0.09
CA MET A 360 -33.26 1.65 0.90
C MET A 360 -34.77 1.47 0.74
N GLU A 361 -35.32 1.50 -0.47
CA GLU A 361 -36.72 1.19 -0.72
C GLU A 361 -37.04 -0.21 -0.19
N ALA A 362 -36.20 -1.20 -0.46
CA ALA A 362 -36.38 -2.58 0.05
C ALA A 362 -36.36 -2.64 1.58
N ALA A 363 -35.54 -1.83 2.23
CA ALA A 363 -35.46 -1.79 3.70
C ALA A 363 -36.74 -1.26 4.36
N PHE A 364 -37.51 -0.37 3.69
CA PHE A 364 -38.69 0.27 4.24
C PHE A 364 -40.02 -0.28 3.67
N ASP A 365 -40.03 -0.85 2.45
CA ASP A 365 -41.27 -1.33 1.85
C ASP A 365 -41.85 -2.53 2.64
N PRO A 366 -43.06 -2.44 3.21
CA PRO A 366 -43.68 -3.53 3.98
C PRO A 366 -43.94 -4.80 3.14
N LYS A 367 -43.91 -4.72 1.81
CA LYS A 367 -44.06 -5.85 0.91
C LYS A 367 -42.79 -6.62 0.63
N VAL A 368 -41.65 -6.14 1.12
CA VAL A 368 -40.37 -6.83 1.04
C VAL A 368 -40.17 -7.63 2.34
N ASP A 369 -40.13 -8.94 2.22
CA ASP A 369 -39.91 -9.85 3.35
C ASP A 369 -38.46 -10.19 3.56
N GLU A 370 -37.69 -10.29 2.47
CA GLU A 370 -36.32 -10.80 2.52
C GLU A 370 -35.41 -10.08 1.52
N ILE A 371 -34.13 -9.89 1.94
CA ILE A 371 -33.03 -9.40 1.11
C ILE A 371 -31.91 -10.45 1.12
N LYS A 372 -31.47 -10.88 -0.05
CA LYS A 372 -30.32 -11.80 -0.23
C LYS A 372 -29.27 -11.17 -1.11
N ILE A 373 -28.01 -11.25 -0.71
CA ILE A 373 -26.90 -10.66 -1.45
C ILE A 373 -25.62 -11.48 -1.28
N THR A 374 -24.75 -11.43 -2.28
CA THR A 374 -23.37 -11.90 -2.22
C THR A 374 -22.42 -10.71 -2.09
N GLN A 375 -21.47 -10.78 -1.16
CA GLN A 375 -20.44 -9.77 -0.93
C GLN A 375 -19.06 -10.38 -1.18
N TYR A 376 -18.38 -9.91 -2.20
CA TYR A 376 -16.99 -10.24 -2.47
C TYR A 376 -16.05 -9.19 -1.84
N ARG A 377 -16.27 -7.90 -2.16
CA ARG A 377 -15.57 -6.75 -1.59
C ARG A 377 -16.54 -5.63 -1.32
N VAL A 378 -16.32 -4.91 -0.24
CA VAL A 378 -17.14 -3.76 0.14
C VAL A 378 -16.27 -2.66 0.73
N ALA A 379 -16.64 -1.41 0.53
CA ALA A 379 -15.93 -0.28 1.13
C ALA A 379 -16.04 -0.33 2.68
N GLU A 380 -15.02 0.14 3.38
CA GLU A 380 -14.95 0.13 4.86
C GLU A 380 -16.17 0.80 5.51
N ASN A 381 -16.64 1.92 4.94
CA ASN A 381 -17.82 2.65 5.42
C ASN A 381 -18.96 2.60 4.40
N SER A 382 -19.34 1.40 3.97
CA SER A 382 -20.31 1.20 2.89
C SER A 382 -21.74 1.58 3.27
N ALA A 383 -22.37 2.42 2.42
CA ALA A 383 -23.78 2.71 2.50
C ALA A 383 -24.66 1.45 2.30
N VAL A 384 -24.18 0.48 1.52
CA VAL A 384 -24.86 -0.81 1.32
C VAL A 384 -24.99 -1.57 2.64
N ILE A 385 -23.91 -1.69 3.41
CA ILE A 385 -23.91 -2.37 4.71
C ILE A 385 -24.82 -1.66 5.70
N ASN A 386 -24.76 -0.33 5.75
CA ASN A 386 -25.63 0.46 6.63
C ASN A 386 -27.11 0.24 6.26
N THR A 387 -27.42 0.12 4.98
CA THR A 387 -28.79 -0.17 4.51
C THR A 387 -29.26 -1.59 4.91
N PHE A 388 -28.38 -2.58 4.88
CA PHE A 388 -28.74 -3.94 5.35
C PHE A 388 -29.00 -3.98 6.84
N ILE A 389 -28.18 -3.26 7.64
CA ILE A 389 -28.42 -3.11 9.08
C ILE A 389 -29.78 -2.46 9.32
N SER A 390 -30.08 -1.37 8.61
CA SER A 390 -31.39 -0.71 8.68
C SER A 390 -32.54 -1.64 8.29
N ALA A 391 -32.40 -2.42 7.23
CA ALA A 391 -33.39 -3.39 6.79
C ALA A 391 -33.67 -4.45 7.87
N SER A 392 -32.63 -5.01 8.50
CA SER A 392 -32.76 -5.95 9.61
C SER A 392 -33.49 -5.34 10.81
N GLN A 393 -33.12 -4.11 11.17
CA GLN A 393 -33.80 -3.37 12.25
C GLN A 393 -35.27 -3.07 11.94
N ASN A 394 -35.64 -2.95 10.66
CA ASN A 394 -37.01 -2.81 10.19
C ASN A 394 -37.74 -4.18 10.06
N GLY A 395 -37.17 -5.26 10.60
CA GLY A 395 -37.79 -6.58 10.63
C GLY A 395 -37.66 -7.39 9.36
N LYS A 396 -36.85 -6.96 8.37
CA LYS A 396 -36.60 -7.74 7.16
C LYS A 396 -35.64 -8.90 7.45
N LYS A 397 -35.86 -10.02 6.78
CA LYS A 397 -34.89 -11.13 6.77
C LYS A 397 -33.76 -10.78 5.82
N VAL A 398 -32.55 -10.54 6.36
CA VAL A 398 -31.38 -10.24 5.55
C VAL A 398 -30.41 -11.39 5.60
N THR A 399 -29.98 -11.89 4.44
CA THR A 399 -28.96 -12.94 4.33
C THR A 399 -27.86 -12.44 3.41
N VAL A 400 -26.62 -12.45 3.93
CA VAL A 400 -25.43 -12.03 3.18
C VAL A 400 -24.47 -13.22 3.06
N PHE A 401 -24.11 -13.56 1.83
CA PHE A 401 -23.06 -14.53 1.53
C PHE A 401 -21.74 -13.77 1.40
N VAL A 402 -20.79 -14.01 2.30
CA VAL A 402 -19.54 -13.25 2.42
C VAL A 402 -18.35 -14.11 1.98
N GLU A 403 -17.58 -13.63 0.99
CA GLU A 403 -16.32 -14.23 0.60
C GLU A 403 -15.21 -13.81 1.58
N LEU A 404 -14.75 -14.75 2.40
CA LEU A 404 -13.73 -14.49 3.42
C LEU A 404 -12.30 -14.44 2.87
N LYS A 405 -12.07 -15.09 1.72
CA LYS A 405 -10.74 -15.17 1.09
C LYS A 405 -10.50 -14.11 0.04
N ALA A 406 -11.29 -13.02 0.02
CA ALA A 406 -11.00 -11.89 -0.84
C ALA A 406 -9.67 -11.26 -0.42
N ARG A 407 -8.59 -11.53 -1.18
CA ARG A 407 -7.23 -11.12 -0.85
C ARG A 407 -7.15 -9.65 -0.49
N PHE A 408 -6.48 -9.35 0.64
CA PHE A 408 -6.29 -8.03 1.24
C PHE A 408 -7.54 -7.40 1.87
N ASP A 409 -8.73 -7.96 1.64
CA ASP A 409 -9.99 -7.50 2.23
C ASP A 409 -10.51 -8.44 3.34
N GLU A 410 -9.74 -9.46 3.72
CA GLU A 410 -10.17 -10.46 4.71
C GLU A 410 -10.54 -9.82 6.05
N GLU A 411 -9.71 -8.87 6.56
CA GLU A 411 -10.00 -8.16 7.82
C GLU A 411 -11.26 -7.28 7.69
N ASN A 412 -11.42 -6.57 6.58
CA ASN A 412 -12.59 -5.73 6.33
C ASN A 412 -13.87 -6.57 6.18
N ASN A 413 -13.81 -7.66 5.43
CA ASN A 413 -14.95 -8.54 5.24
C ASN A 413 -15.36 -9.22 6.56
N MET A 414 -14.41 -9.67 7.39
CA MET A 414 -14.70 -10.23 8.72
C MET A 414 -15.32 -9.16 9.65
N SER A 415 -14.72 -7.98 9.75
CA SER A 415 -15.23 -6.90 10.60
C SER A 415 -16.62 -6.45 10.17
N THR A 416 -16.87 -6.37 8.88
CA THR A 416 -18.16 -6.00 8.32
C THR A 416 -19.21 -7.09 8.57
N ALA A 417 -18.83 -8.36 8.43
CA ALA A 417 -19.70 -9.49 8.75
C ALA A 417 -20.10 -9.50 10.23
N GLU A 418 -19.17 -9.28 11.15
CA GLU A 418 -19.46 -9.18 12.58
C GLU A 418 -20.45 -8.05 12.91
N ARG A 419 -20.29 -6.87 12.29
CA ARG A 419 -21.25 -5.76 12.45
C ARG A 419 -22.66 -6.13 11.98
N MET A 420 -22.75 -6.87 10.88
CA MET A 420 -24.02 -7.33 10.34
C MET A 420 -24.65 -8.42 11.25
N GLU A 421 -23.87 -9.37 11.74
CA GLU A 421 -24.35 -10.40 12.70
C GLU A 421 -24.90 -9.77 13.97
N GLN A 422 -24.20 -8.78 14.54
CA GLN A 422 -24.66 -8.03 15.71
C GLN A 422 -26.00 -7.32 15.47
N ALA A 423 -26.30 -6.96 14.22
CA ALA A 423 -27.57 -6.39 13.81
C ALA A 423 -28.65 -7.43 13.46
N GLY A 424 -28.39 -8.73 13.71
CA GLY A 424 -29.35 -9.82 13.46
C GLY A 424 -29.41 -10.30 12.02
N ILE A 425 -28.43 -9.96 11.18
CA ILE A 425 -28.31 -10.40 9.80
C ILE A 425 -27.71 -11.81 9.74
N ARG A 426 -28.28 -12.68 8.92
CA ARG A 426 -27.72 -14.01 8.69
C ARG A 426 -26.52 -13.91 7.76
N ILE A 427 -25.36 -14.32 8.23
CA ILE A 427 -24.14 -14.40 7.42
C ILE A 427 -23.88 -15.87 7.02
N ILE A 428 -23.54 -16.07 5.74
CA ILE A 428 -23.05 -17.33 5.20
C ILE A 428 -21.60 -17.05 4.75
N TYR A 429 -20.67 -17.73 5.37
CA TYR A 429 -19.26 -17.62 5.06
C TYR A 429 -18.83 -18.58 3.97
N SER A 430 -17.96 -18.12 3.02
CA SER A 430 -17.39 -18.91 1.92
C SER A 430 -15.86 -18.78 1.90
#